data_9d33887eac6bbb6e57c7813f1e8234e0
#
_entry.id   9d33887eac6bbb6e57c7813f1e8234e0
#
_cell.length_a   1.000
_cell.length_b   1.000
_cell.length_c   1.000
_cell.angle_alpha   90.00
_cell.angle_beta   90.00
_cell.angle_gamma   90.00
#
_symmetry.space_group_name_H-M   'P 1'
#
loop_
_entity.id
_entity.type
_entity.pdbx_description
1 polymer ?
#
loop_
_entity_poly.entity_id
_entity_poly.type
_entity_poly.pdbx_seq_one_letter_code
_entity_poly.pdbx_strand_id
1 'polypeptide(L)'
;DKDIISTNTLERAMLIINDTPGAVVTKADVRPGKEVGTSDFLIGTEAINRVNGYLIGDNYGSQYTGKHRIMAGVDINSPFNIGDKISAFGFTSEKEGLLSGKLAYDFPIHANGTRGEISYSKTTYELGSSYKELDAVGKSDSLTGRVTYPILKTRVENLDSYVEVSYNKMKDEIQFVDSKVKKDSYTATTGLDYTKDSLVFNKNSQTRAGVSITFGRLSFNDKDDKESDKKGANTQGQFSKINIELGKDIDIFDSLKWSNSLQMQYALGNKNLDGSQDLSLGGINGVRFYQDGEESAENGYIYNTEFIYTLPIIAGIDNKISLFYDIGRVYMSKNITQEKSRTLQDVGVGYKVSYRNFFANSYLAYNIGNEVTSQD
;
A
#
# COMPACT_ATOMS: atom_id res chain seq x y z
N ASP A 1 0.52 -25.26 30.86
CA ASP A 1 0.47 -24.46 32.09
C ASP A 1 1.56 -24.76 33.11
N LYS A 2 2.79 -24.98 32.67
CA LYS A 2 4.00 -25.01 33.51
C LYS A 2 5.15 -24.29 32.81
N ASP A 3 4.86 -23.34 31.93
CA ASP A 3 5.87 -22.59 31.22
C ASP A 3 6.45 -21.48 32.10
N ILE A 4 7.77 -21.32 32.07
CA ILE A 4 8.44 -20.17 32.69
C ILE A 4 8.00 -18.94 31.92
N ILE A 5 7.21 -18.08 32.57
CA ILE A 5 6.78 -16.82 31.98
C ILE A 5 7.98 -15.88 31.97
N SER A 6 8.47 -15.53 30.78
CA SER A 6 9.49 -14.53 30.61
C SER A 6 8.85 -13.15 30.39
N THR A 7 9.59 -12.08 30.72
CA THR A 7 9.18 -10.71 30.45
C THR A 7 8.84 -10.50 28.97
N ASN A 8 9.61 -11.14 28.08
CA ASN A 8 9.39 -11.07 26.62
C ASN A 8 8.06 -11.70 26.18
N THR A 9 7.68 -12.83 26.81
CA THR A 9 6.40 -13.50 26.50
C THR A 9 5.21 -12.63 26.94
N LEU A 10 5.31 -11.99 28.11
CA LEU A 10 4.27 -11.09 28.60
C LEU A 10 4.18 -9.83 27.73
N GLU A 11 5.32 -9.22 27.41
CA GLU A 11 5.36 -8.06 26.51
C GLU A 11 4.73 -8.37 25.16
N ARG A 12 5.10 -9.50 24.54
CA ARG A 12 4.49 -9.95 23.28
C ARG A 12 2.97 -10.10 23.40
N ALA A 13 2.48 -10.72 24.47
CA ALA A 13 1.04 -10.89 24.67
C ALA A 13 0.31 -9.55 24.80
N MET A 14 0.85 -8.59 25.54
CA MET A 14 0.27 -7.25 25.66
C MET A 14 0.26 -6.50 24.32
N LEU A 15 1.31 -6.61 23.51
CA LEU A 15 1.38 -5.99 22.20
C LEU A 15 0.38 -6.61 21.24
N ILE A 16 0.17 -7.93 21.27
CA ILE A 16 -0.87 -8.60 20.48
C ILE A 16 -2.27 -8.12 20.87
N ILE A 17 -2.52 -7.91 22.18
CA ILE A 17 -3.80 -7.34 22.64
C ILE A 17 -3.97 -5.90 22.14
N ASN A 18 -2.90 -5.09 22.19
CA ASN A 18 -2.96 -3.71 21.67
C ASN A 18 -3.17 -3.63 20.15
N ASP A 19 -2.73 -4.62 19.40
CA ASP A 19 -3.00 -4.72 17.96
C ASP A 19 -4.43 -5.22 17.66
N THR A 20 -5.16 -5.68 18.68
CA THR A 20 -6.52 -6.18 18.53
C THR A 20 -7.49 -5.01 18.37
N PRO A 21 -8.25 -4.94 17.27
CA PRO A 21 -9.21 -3.87 17.04
C PRO A 21 -10.23 -3.73 18.19
N GLY A 22 -10.38 -2.52 18.68
CA GLY A 22 -11.38 -2.21 19.71
C GLY A 22 -10.91 -2.32 21.15
N ALA A 23 -9.65 -2.72 21.41
CA ALA A 23 -9.11 -2.84 22.76
C ALA A 23 -7.74 -2.20 22.91
N VAL A 24 -7.42 -1.70 24.07
CA VAL A 24 -6.09 -1.23 24.47
C VAL A 24 -5.76 -1.72 25.87
N VAL A 25 -4.52 -2.14 26.10
CA VAL A 25 -4.02 -2.50 27.44
C VAL A 25 -3.71 -1.20 28.20
N THR A 26 -4.40 -0.99 29.31
CA THR A 26 -4.21 0.20 30.16
C THR A 26 -3.39 -0.11 31.42
N LYS A 27 -3.37 -1.38 31.85
CA LYS A 27 -2.70 -1.83 33.06
C LYS A 27 -2.23 -3.27 32.95
N ALA A 28 -1.03 -3.55 33.48
CA ALA A 28 -0.54 -4.89 33.65
C ALA A 28 0.09 -5.00 35.06
N ASP A 29 -0.55 -5.77 35.93
CA ASP A 29 -0.05 -6.07 37.29
C ASP A 29 0.44 -7.51 37.36
N VAL A 30 1.53 -7.72 38.07
CA VAL A 30 2.04 -9.05 38.43
C VAL A 30 1.83 -9.26 39.90
N ARG A 31 1.17 -10.34 40.28
CA ARG A 31 0.89 -10.69 41.69
C ARG A 31 1.44 -12.10 41.99
N PRO A 32 1.80 -12.37 43.26
CA PRO A 32 2.12 -13.73 43.64
C PRO A 32 0.93 -14.66 43.37
N GLY A 33 1.19 -15.79 42.69
CA GLY A 33 0.18 -16.80 42.44
C GLY A 33 -0.18 -17.61 43.69
N LYS A 34 -1.19 -18.49 43.55
CA LYS A 34 -1.68 -19.31 44.65
C LYS A 34 -0.68 -20.40 45.08
N GLU A 35 0.17 -20.86 44.16
CA GLU A 35 1.21 -21.84 44.42
C GLU A 35 2.58 -21.18 44.53
N VAL A 36 3.46 -21.70 45.36
CA VAL A 36 4.83 -21.20 45.52
C VAL A 36 5.59 -21.31 44.20
N GLY A 37 6.16 -20.16 43.76
CA GLY A 37 6.87 -20.07 42.48
C GLY A 37 5.97 -19.77 41.26
N THR A 38 4.69 -19.47 41.47
CA THR A 38 3.77 -19.00 40.40
C THR A 38 3.47 -17.53 40.54
N SER A 39 3.07 -16.92 39.41
CA SER A 39 2.63 -15.52 39.34
C SER A 39 1.32 -15.42 38.56
N ASP A 40 0.41 -14.59 39.08
CA ASP A 40 -0.83 -14.21 38.41
C ASP A 40 -0.64 -12.88 37.67
N PHE A 41 -1.05 -12.81 36.41
CA PHE A 41 -1.02 -11.60 35.60
C PHE A 41 -2.43 -11.03 35.48
N LEU A 42 -2.61 -9.80 35.93
CA LEU A 42 -3.84 -9.06 35.78
C LEU A 42 -3.66 -8.00 34.69
N ILE A 43 -4.26 -8.24 33.53
CA ILE A 43 -4.25 -7.29 32.40
C ILE A 43 -5.57 -6.54 32.37
N GLY A 44 -5.51 -5.23 32.59
CA GLY A 44 -6.63 -4.32 32.41
C GLY A 44 -6.68 -3.85 30.96
N THR A 45 -7.87 -3.93 30.36
CA THR A 45 -8.10 -3.42 29.00
C THR A 45 -9.25 -2.43 28.99
N GLU A 46 -9.15 -1.41 28.14
CA GLU A 46 -10.23 -0.47 27.86
C GLU A 46 -10.66 -0.54 26.40
N ALA A 47 -11.95 -0.28 26.16
CA ALA A 47 -12.47 -0.18 24.80
C ALA A 47 -12.06 1.15 24.18
N ILE A 48 -11.60 1.11 22.94
CA ILE A 48 -11.35 2.30 22.11
C ILE A 48 -12.51 2.56 21.17
N ASN A 49 -12.45 3.66 20.42
CA ASN A 49 -13.50 4.03 19.49
C ASN A 49 -13.90 2.88 18.58
N ARG A 50 -15.19 2.54 18.63
CA ARG A 50 -15.73 1.44 17.84
C ARG A 50 -15.78 1.77 16.36
N VAL A 51 -16.00 3.03 16.01
CA VAL A 51 -16.07 3.49 14.62
C VAL A 51 -15.08 4.61 14.42
N ASN A 52 -14.25 4.46 13.40
CA ASN A 52 -13.34 5.49 12.91
C ASN A 52 -13.61 5.70 11.43
N GLY A 53 -13.46 6.93 10.95
CA GLY A 53 -13.65 7.22 9.54
C GLY A 53 -12.85 8.44 9.10
N TYR A 54 -12.67 8.58 7.79
CA TYR A 54 -12.00 9.71 7.18
C TYR A 54 -12.61 10.07 5.84
N LEU A 55 -12.42 11.31 5.45
CA LEU A 55 -12.76 11.85 4.15
C LEU A 55 -11.56 12.65 3.64
N ILE A 56 -11.11 12.37 2.43
CA ILE A 56 -9.95 13.01 1.80
C ILE A 56 -10.32 13.45 0.40
N GLY A 57 -9.97 14.68 0.04
CA GLY A 57 -10.00 15.17 -1.34
C GLY A 57 -8.59 15.44 -1.81
N ASP A 58 -8.27 15.06 -3.05
CA ASP A 58 -6.98 15.32 -3.66
C ASP A 58 -7.07 15.62 -5.17
N ASN A 59 -5.93 16.01 -5.74
CA ASN A 59 -5.76 16.27 -7.17
C ASN A 59 -4.67 15.38 -7.81
N TYR A 60 -4.44 14.18 -7.24
CA TYR A 60 -3.42 13.24 -7.73
C TYR A 60 -3.94 12.26 -8.79
N GLY A 61 -5.18 12.43 -9.24
CA GLY A 61 -5.72 11.63 -10.33
C GLY A 61 -5.07 11.95 -11.68
N SER A 62 -5.43 11.16 -12.70
CA SER A 62 -4.91 11.30 -14.06
C SER A 62 -5.83 12.17 -14.91
N GLN A 63 -5.28 12.80 -15.95
CA GLN A 63 -6.09 13.52 -16.94
C GLN A 63 -7.06 12.60 -17.69
N TYR A 64 -6.79 11.29 -17.73
CA TYR A 64 -7.59 10.30 -18.46
C TYR A 64 -8.80 9.82 -17.67
N THR A 65 -8.68 9.73 -16.35
CA THR A 65 -9.74 9.23 -15.46
C THR A 65 -10.27 10.28 -14.47
N GLY A 66 -9.81 11.54 -14.57
CA GLY A 66 -10.19 12.66 -13.70
C GLY A 66 -9.10 13.01 -12.68
N LYS A 67 -8.72 14.30 -12.67
CA LYS A 67 -7.65 14.82 -11.81
C LYS A 67 -8.04 14.90 -10.34
N HIS A 68 -9.27 15.35 -10.05
CA HIS A 68 -9.73 15.52 -8.68
C HIS A 68 -10.41 14.24 -8.20
N ARG A 69 -10.03 13.81 -7.00
CA ARG A 69 -10.55 12.59 -6.38
C ARG A 69 -11.10 12.89 -4.99
N ILE A 70 -12.12 12.12 -4.60
CA ILE A 70 -12.67 12.10 -3.25
C ILE A 70 -12.59 10.65 -2.77
N MET A 71 -12.05 10.47 -1.57
CA MET A 71 -11.90 9.18 -0.91
C MET A 71 -12.56 9.20 0.45
N ALA A 72 -13.23 8.12 0.81
CA ALA A 72 -13.80 7.92 2.14
C ALA A 72 -13.49 6.52 2.64
N GLY A 73 -13.23 6.42 3.93
CA GLY A 73 -13.04 5.13 4.60
C GLY A 73 -13.71 5.12 5.97
N VAL A 74 -14.17 3.93 6.36
CA VAL A 74 -14.72 3.66 7.69
C VAL A 74 -14.23 2.31 8.17
N ASP A 75 -13.80 2.27 9.44
CA ASP A 75 -13.44 1.08 10.18
C ASP A 75 -14.41 0.88 11.34
N ILE A 76 -14.94 -0.32 11.48
CA ILE A 76 -15.76 -0.76 12.62
C ILE A 76 -14.94 -1.77 13.40
N ASN A 77 -14.46 -1.37 14.57
CA ASN A 77 -13.63 -2.19 15.44
C ASN A 77 -14.49 -3.12 16.29
N SER A 78 -14.12 -4.38 16.30
CA SER A 78 -14.73 -5.45 17.10
C SER A 78 -16.27 -5.54 16.96
N PRO A 79 -16.82 -5.56 15.71
CA PRO A 79 -18.26 -5.63 15.51
C PRO A 79 -18.90 -6.85 16.18
N PHE A 80 -18.20 -7.98 16.22
CA PHE A 80 -18.67 -9.22 16.86
C PHE A 80 -18.06 -9.47 18.25
N ASN A 81 -17.34 -8.49 18.81
CA ASN A 81 -16.69 -8.54 20.14
C ASN A 81 -15.63 -9.67 20.28
N ILE A 82 -14.96 -10.01 19.19
CA ILE A 82 -13.88 -11.03 19.14
C ILE A 82 -12.54 -10.43 18.73
N GLY A 83 -12.43 -9.10 18.69
CA GLY A 83 -11.22 -8.40 18.22
C GLY A 83 -11.08 -8.42 16.69
N ASP A 84 -12.18 -8.46 16.00
CA ASP A 84 -12.33 -8.41 14.55
C ASP A 84 -12.49 -6.96 14.06
N LYS A 85 -12.43 -6.74 12.74
CA LYS A 85 -12.62 -5.42 12.14
C LYS A 85 -13.29 -5.55 10.78
N ILE A 86 -14.28 -4.70 10.54
CA ILE A 86 -14.83 -4.46 9.21
C ILE A 86 -14.31 -3.12 8.72
N SER A 87 -13.73 -3.10 7.53
CA SER A 87 -13.26 -1.90 6.85
C SER A 87 -13.97 -1.72 5.52
N ALA A 88 -14.50 -0.53 5.26
CA ALA A 88 -15.01 -0.15 3.96
C ALA A 88 -14.26 1.09 3.48
N PHE A 89 -13.81 1.04 2.24
CA PHE A 89 -13.11 2.13 1.58
C PHE A 89 -13.70 2.34 0.19
N GLY A 90 -13.78 3.59 -0.24
CA GLY A 90 -14.19 3.93 -1.58
C GLY A 90 -13.58 5.23 -2.03
N PHE A 91 -13.32 5.34 -3.34
CA PHE A 91 -12.94 6.59 -3.95
C PHE A 91 -13.55 6.75 -5.33
N THR A 92 -13.74 7.99 -5.73
CA THR A 92 -14.19 8.37 -7.07
C THR A 92 -13.40 9.57 -7.57
N SER A 93 -13.18 9.63 -8.87
CA SER A 93 -12.66 10.82 -9.53
C SER A 93 -13.78 11.65 -10.14
N GLU A 94 -13.45 12.87 -10.56
CA GLU A 94 -14.40 13.73 -11.27
C GLU A 94 -14.95 13.06 -12.52
N LYS A 95 -16.21 13.35 -12.88
CA LYS A 95 -16.92 12.80 -14.04
C LYS A 95 -17.04 11.27 -14.03
N GLU A 96 -16.92 10.65 -12.84
CA GLU A 96 -16.99 9.19 -12.68
C GLU A 96 -15.95 8.41 -13.51
N GLY A 97 -14.88 9.09 -13.96
CA GLY A 97 -13.83 8.48 -14.76
C GLY A 97 -13.08 7.35 -14.04
N LEU A 98 -13.14 7.31 -12.70
CA LEU A 98 -12.63 6.21 -11.88
C LEU A 98 -13.50 6.07 -10.63
N LEU A 99 -14.03 4.87 -10.41
CA LEU A 99 -14.76 4.51 -9.19
C LEU A 99 -14.19 3.21 -8.64
N SER A 100 -13.78 3.22 -7.38
CA SER A 100 -13.24 2.04 -6.72
C SER A 100 -13.80 1.90 -5.30
N GLY A 101 -14.04 0.67 -4.88
CA GLY A 101 -14.45 0.34 -3.52
C GLY A 101 -13.84 -0.97 -3.05
N LYS A 102 -13.54 -1.06 -1.75
CA LYS A 102 -13.08 -2.27 -1.07
C LYS A 102 -13.87 -2.45 0.23
N LEU A 103 -14.30 -3.69 0.47
CA LEU A 103 -14.84 -4.16 1.74
C LEU A 103 -13.91 -5.27 2.25
N ALA A 104 -13.49 -5.16 3.51
CA ALA A 104 -12.59 -6.13 4.13
C ALA A 104 -13.12 -6.55 5.51
N TYR A 105 -12.95 -7.81 5.85
CA TYR A 105 -13.19 -8.37 7.17
C TYR A 105 -11.92 -9.02 7.69
N ASP A 106 -11.37 -8.45 8.74
CA ASP A 106 -10.18 -8.92 9.45
C ASP A 106 -10.60 -9.56 10.77
N PHE A 107 -10.07 -10.76 11.08
CA PHE A 107 -10.45 -11.53 12.25
C PHE A 107 -9.25 -12.28 12.86
N PRO A 108 -9.25 -12.50 14.19
CA PRO A 108 -8.23 -13.29 14.84
C PRO A 108 -8.42 -14.78 14.49
N ILE A 109 -7.33 -15.46 14.14
CA ILE A 109 -7.31 -16.92 13.91
C ILE A 109 -6.81 -17.65 15.16
N HIS A 110 -5.77 -17.10 15.80
CA HIS A 110 -5.16 -17.73 16.96
C HIS A 110 -4.64 -16.69 17.97
N ALA A 111 -4.59 -17.07 19.25
CA ALA A 111 -4.14 -16.18 20.35
C ALA A 111 -2.66 -15.75 20.25
N ASN A 112 -1.85 -16.38 19.40
CA ASN A 112 -0.46 -15.99 19.15
C ASN A 112 -0.32 -14.73 18.24
N GLY A 113 -1.43 -14.11 17.88
CA GLY A 113 -1.48 -12.93 17.02
C GLY A 113 -1.72 -13.23 15.54
N THR A 114 -1.94 -14.51 15.16
CA THR A 114 -2.30 -14.85 13.78
C THR A 114 -3.66 -14.28 13.43
N ARG A 115 -3.74 -13.52 12.32
CA ARG A 115 -4.96 -12.90 11.82
C ARG A 115 -5.26 -13.31 10.39
N GLY A 116 -6.53 -13.36 10.06
CA GLY A 116 -7.04 -13.57 8.70
C GLY A 116 -7.77 -12.34 8.20
N GLU A 117 -7.64 -12.02 6.92
CA GLU A 117 -8.45 -11.03 6.22
C GLU A 117 -9.08 -11.66 4.98
N ILE A 118 -10.35 -11.37 4.76
CA ILE A 118 -11.03 -11.62 3.49
C ILE A 118 -11.51 -10.27 2.98
N SER A 119 -11.21 -9.96 1.72
CA SER A 119 -11.63 -8.69 1.14
C SER A 119 -12.12 -8.85 -0.30
N TYR A 120 -13.09 -8.02 -0.65
CA TYR A 120 -13.59 -7.85 -2.00
C TYR A 120 -13.40 -6.41 -2.44
N SER A 121 -12.87 -6.22 -3.64
CA SER A 121 -12.77 -4.89 -4.25
C SER A 121 -13.31 -4.89 -5.67
N LYS A 122 -13.83 -3.73 -6.06
CA LYS A 122 -14.34 -3.47 -7.39
C LYS A 122 -13.86 -2.11 -7.85
N THR A 123 -13.33 -2.06 -9.07
CA THR A 123 -12.91 -0.84 -9.73
C THR A 123 -13.53 -0.77 -11.11
N THR A 124 -14.04 0.40 -11.48
CA THR A 124 -14.50 0.72 -12.82
C THR A 124 -13.81 2.00 -13.28
N TYR A 125 -13.45 2.07 -14.55
CA TYR A 125 -12.89 3.27 -15.13
C TYR A 125 -13.45 3.53 -16.52
N GLU A 126 -13.48 4.81 -16.89
CA GLU A 126 -13.80 5.32 -18.23
C GLU A 126 -12.69 6.30 -18.63
N LEU A 127 -12.09 6.07 -19.79
CA LEU A 127 -11.02 6.94 -20.27
C LEU A 127 -11.59 8.15 -20.99
N GLY A 128 -11.25 9.32 -20.49
CA GLY A 128 -11.58 10.62 -21.06
C GLY A 128 -10.41 11.23 -21.84
N SER A 129 -10.40 12.57 -21.95
CA SER A 129 -9.36 13.34 -22.63
C SER A 129 -9.13 12.88 -24.08
N SER A 130 -7.89 12.62 -24.48
CA SER A 130 -7.51 12.16 -25.82
C SER A 130 -8.06 10.78 -26.20
N TYR A 131 -8.49 9.98 -25.24
CA TYR A 131 -9.08 8.66 -25.45
C TYR A 131 -10.61 8.65 -25.46
N LYS A 132 -11.26 9.82 -25.30
CA LYS A 132 -12.72 9.93 -25.23
C LYS A 132 -13.44 9.38 -26.48
N GLU A 133 -12.84 9.56 -27.66
CA GLU A 133 -13.41 9.06 -28.91
C GLU A 133 -13.39 7.52 -29.02
N LEU A 134 -12.53 6.85 -28.25
CA LEU A 134 -12.46 5.39 -28.22
C LEU A 134 -13.55 4.77 -27.35
N ASP A 135 -14.18 5.56 -26.46
CA ASP A 135 -15.17 5.11 -25.47
C ASP A 135 -14.66 3.85 -24.72
N ALA A 136 -13.44 4.01 -24.16
CA ALA A 136 -12.73 2.92 -23.52
C ALA A 136 -13.11 2.82 -22.04
N VAL A 137 -13.70 1.70 -21.66
CA VAL A 137 -14.17 1.43 -20.31
C VAL A 137 -13.57 0.13 -19.77
N GLY A 138 -13.30 0.09 -18.48
CA GLY A 138 -12.78 -1.10 -17.85
C GLY A 138 -13.41 -1.39 -16.49
N LYS A 139 -13.34 -2.66 -16.11
CA LYS A 139 -13.87 -3.16 -14.85
C LYS A 139 -12.97 -4.25 -14.31
N SER A 140 -12.70 -4.16 -13.00
CA SER A 140 -11.97 -5.19 -12.26
C SER A 140 -12.73 -5.55 -10.98
N ASP A 141 -12.95 -6.84 -10.76
CA ASP A 141 -13.47 -7.40 -9.52
C ASP A 141 -12.37 -8.29 -8.91
N SER A 142 -12.05 -8.11 -7.63
CA SER A 142 -11.00 -8.87 -6.93
C SER A 142 -11.52 -9.44 -5.62
N LEU A 143 -11.24 -10.72 -5.39
CA LEU A 143 -11.46 -11.41 -4.12
C LEU A 143 -10.10 -11.84 -3.56
N THR A 144 -9.79 -11.43 -2.32
CA THR A 144 -8.48 -11.68 -1.70
C THR A 144 -8.67 -12.30 -0.32
N GLY A 145 -7.87 -13.31 -0.02
CA GLY A 145 -7.71 -13.87 1.33
C GLY A 145 -6.26 -13.76 1.78
N ARG A 146 -6.02 -13.25 2.98
CA ARG A 146 -4.69 -13.07 3.56
C ARG A 146 -4.63 -13.65 4.97
N VAL A 147 -3.52 -14.29 5.29
CA VAL A 147 -3.19 -14.72 6.66
C VAL A 147 -1.85 -14.09 7.03
N THR A 148 -1.82 -13.44 8.19
CA THR A 148 -0.61 -12.78 8.73
C THR A 148 -0.25 -13.42 10.05
N TYR A 149 1.04 -13.70 10.24
CA TYR A 149 1.62 -14.24 11.47
C TYR A 149 2.77 -13.37 11.97
N PRO A 150 2.69 -12.81 13.20
CA PRO A 150 3.77 -12.03 13.79
C PRO A 150 4.89 -12.97 14.29
N ILE A 151 5.98 -13.08 13.51
CA ILE A 151 7.17 -13.87 13.89
C ILE A 151 7.84 -13.24 15.10
N LEU A 152 8.11 -11.94 15.03
CA LEU A 152 8.69 -11.15 16.12
C LEU A 152 7.76 -9.97 16.44
N LYS A 153 7.46 -9.78 17.72
CA LYS A 153 6.63 -8.68 18.20
C LYS A 153 7.21 -8.14 19.49
N THR A 154 7.86 -6.97 19.41
CA THR A 154 8.41 -6.23 20.54
C THR A 154 8.02 -4.76 20.39
N ARG A 155 8.33 -3.92 21.38
CA ARG A 155 8.05 -2.47 21.33
C ARG A 155 8.83 -1.73 20.24
N VAL A 156 10.02 -2.22 19.90
CA VAL A 156 10.95 -1.53 19.01
C VAL A 156 11.19 -2.28 17.70
N GLU A 157 10.80 -3.56 17.64
CA GLU A 157 11.12 -4.41 16.48
C GLU A 157 9.98 -5.39 16.21
N ASN A 158 9.47 -5.39 14.99
CA ASN A 158 8.40 -6.26 14.54
C ASN A 158 8.78 -6.93 13.23
N LEU A 159 8.47 -8.20 13.10
CA LEU A 159 8.60 -8.98 11.86
C LEU A 159 7.34 -9.80 11.68
N ASP A 160 6.60 -9.49 10.65
CA ASP A 160 5.39 -10.20 10.25
C ASP A 160 5.66 -11.02 8.99
N SER A 161 5.11 -12.22 8.92
CA SER A 161 5.03 -13.00 7.69
C SER A 161 3.59 -13.11 7.23
N TYR A 162 3.39 -13.19 5.91
CA TYR A 162 2.05 -13.37 5.38
C TYR A 162 2.01 -14.27 4.16
N VAL A 163 0.84 -14.84 3.95
CA VAL A 163 0.45 -15.50 2.70
C VAL A 163 -0.86 -14.88 2.25
N GLU A 164 -0.94 -14.54 0.98
CA GLU A 164 -2.09 -13.93 0.34
C GLU A 164 -2.44 -14.68 -0.93
N VAL A 165 -3.71 -14.92 -1.16
CA VAL A 165 -4.23 -15.47 -2.42
C VAL A 165 -5.30 -14.54 -2.96
N SER A 166 -5.24 -14.26 -4.28
CA SER A 166 -6.19 -13.37 -4.93
C SER A 166 -6.71 -13.97 -6.22
N TYR A 167 -7.97 -13.73 -6.49
CA TYR A 167 -8.63 -13.96 -7.77
C TYR A 167 -9.11 -12.63 -8.31
N ASN A 168 -8.69 -12.29 -9.53
CA ASN A 168 -9.06 -11.04 -10.19
C ASN A 168 -9.75 -11.37 -11.51
N LYS A 169 -10.90 -10.75 -11.73
CA LYS A 169 -11.64 -10.79 -12.99
C LYS A 169 -11.64 -9.41 -13.61
N MET A 170 -11.08 -9.31 -14.79
CA MET A 170 -10.88 -8.03 -15.50
C MET A 170 -11.59 -8.05 -16.85
N LYS A 171 -12.12 -6.90 -17.23
CA LYS A 171 -12.81 -6.67 -18.48
C LYS A 171 -12.47 -5.28 -18.98
N ASP A 172 -11.92 -5.20 -20.17
CA ASP A 172 -11.62 -3.97 -20.89
C ASP A 172 -12.44 -3.94 -22.18
N GLU A 173 -13.09 -2.83 -22.46
CA GLU A 173 -13.92 -2.63 -23.67
C GLU A 173 -13.50 -1.33 -24.36
N ILE A 174 -13.34 -1.38 -25.68
CA ILE A 174 -13.21 -0.21 -26.55
C ILE A 174 -14.46 -0.22 -27.43
N GLN A 175 -15.46 0.59 -27.05
CA GLN A 175 -16.80 0.53 -27.65
C GLN A 175 -16.78 0.99 -29.10
N PHE A 176 -15.92 1.95 -29.45
CA PHE A 176 -15.79 2.47 -30.82
C PHE A 176 -15.49 1.37 -31.87
N VAL A 177 -14.74 0.34 -31.49
CA VAL A 177 -14.36 -0.78 -32.39
C VAL A 177 -15.00 -2.10 -31.97
N ASP A 178 -15.98 -2.09 -31.07
CA ASP A 178 -16.63 -3.28 -30.48
C ASP A 178 -15.63 -4.35 -30.00
N SER A 179 -14.51 -3.89 -29.45
CA SER A 179 -13.47 -4.75 -28.88
C SER A 179 -13.72 -4.97 -27.39
N LYS A 180 -13.67 -6.22 -26.97
CA LYS A 180 -13.93 -6.61 -25.57
C LYS A 180 -13.00 -7.72 -25.15
N VAL A 181 -12.07 -7.38 -24.27
CA VAL A 181 -11.08 -8.31 -23.70
C VAL A 181 -11.49 -8.70 -22.29
N LYS A 182 -11.54 -10.00 -22.00
CA LYS A 182 -11.79 -10.54 -20.66
C LYS A 182 -10.60 -11.37 -20.20
N LYS A 183 -10.16 -11.11 -18.97
CA LYS A 183 -9.01 -11.78 -18.36
C LYS A 183 -9.36 -12.22 -16.94
N ASP A 184 -8.85 -13.38 -16.56
CA ASP A 184 -8.87 -13.88 -15.19
C ASP A 184 -7.43 -14.05 -14.70
N SER A 185 -7.14 -13.63 -13.49
CA SER A 185 -5.83 -13.78 -12.86
C SER A 185 -5.96 -14.42 -11.47
N TYR A 186 -5.13 -15.41 -11.20
CA TYR A 186 -4.92 -16.01 -9.89
C TYR A 186 -3.51 -15.70 -9.42
N THR A 187 -3.37 -15.25 -8.18
CA THR A 187 -2.06 -14.98 -7.59
C THR A 187 -1.96 -15.58 -6.20
N ALA A 188 -0.77 -16.03 -5.85
CA ALA A 188 -0.38 -16.40 -4.51
C ALA A 188 0.90 -15.64 -4.17
N THR A 189 0.86 -14.85 -3.10
CA THR A 189 1.97 -14.02 -2.64
C THR A 189 2.36 -14.46 -1.23
N THR A 190 3.65 -14.57 -0.97
CA THR A 190 4.18 -14.68 0.40
C THR A 190 5.21 -13.59 0.62
N GLY A 191 5.27 -13.08 1.84
CA GLY A 191 6.19 -11.98 2.15
C GLY A 191 6.50 -11.87 3.62
N LEU A 192 7.45 -10.98 3.88
CA LEU A 192 7.91 -10.55 5.20
C LEU A 192 7.87 -9.04 5.27
N ASP A 193 7.30 -8.52 6.35
CA ASP A 193 7.27 -7.10 6.67
C ASP A 193 8.02 -6.87 7.99
N TYR A 194 9.03 -6.00 7.96
CA TYR A 194 9.90 -5.69 9.08
C TYR A 194 9.86 -4.21 9.42
N THR A 195 9.76 -3.91 10.72
CA THR A 195 9.84 -2.55 11.23
C THR A 195 10.72 -2.53 12.46
N LYS A 196 11.63 -1.55 12.54
CA LYS A 196 12.52 -1.36 13.68
C LYS A 196 12.71 0.11 14.03
N ASP A 197 12.42 0.45 15.27
CA ASP A 197 12.83 1.71 15.89
C ASP A 197 14.21 1.55 16.51
N SER A 198 15.11 2.47 16.25
CA SER A 198 16.50 2.42 16.65
C SER A 198 17.08 3.81 16.83
N LEU A 199 18.28 3.90 17.35
CA LEU A 199 19.04 5.14 17.39
C LEU A 199 20.17 5.07 16.35
N VAL A 200 20.28 6.13 15.55
CA VAL A 200 21.40 6.38 14.64
C VAL A 200 22.04 7.69 15.07
N PHE A 201 23.32 7.64 15.47
CA PHE A 201 24.03 8.79 16.04
C PHE A 201 23.27 9.48 17.19
N ASN A 202 22.68 8.68 18.12
CA ASN A 202 21.81 9.13 19.23
C ASN A 202 20.54 9.87 18.81
N LYS A 203 20.10 9.73 17.57
CA LYS A 203 18.83 10.29 17.06
C LYS A 203 17.86 9.17 16.71
N ASN A 204 16.57 9.43 16.93
CA ASN A 204 15.55 8.44 16.61
C ASN A 204 15.56 8.11 15.13
N SER A 205 15.41 6.84 14.85
CA SER A 205 15.39 6.32 13.49
C SER A 205 14.44 5.15 13.39
N GLN A 206 13.64 5.14 12.34
CA GLN A 206 12.78 4.01 11.99
C GLN A 206 13.23 3.39 10.68
N THR A 207 13.34 2.08 10.68
CA THR A 207 13.59 1.27 9.47
C THR A 207 12.36 0.45 9.16
N ARG A 208 11.94 0.45 7.90
CA ARG A 208 10.90 -0.43 7.35
C ARG A 208 11.51 -1.22 6.20
N ALA A 209 11.21 -2.51 6.12
CA ALA A 209 11.63 -3.35 5.01
C ALA A 209 10.54 -4.37 4.71
N GLY A 210 10.18 -4.50 3.45
CA GLY A 210 9.26 -5.50 2.94
C GLY A 210 9.90 -6.28 1.81
N VAL A 211 9.66 -7.58 1.77
CA VAL A 211 10.01 -8.42 0.64
C VAL A 211 8.88 -9.41 0.38
N SER A 212 8.49 -9.53 -0.87
CA SER A 212 7.48 -10.52 -1.26
C SER A 212 7.81 -11.17 -2.60
N ILE A 213 7.33 -12.39 -2.75
CA ILE A 213 7.32 -13.11 -4.01
C ILE A 213 5.90 -13.49 -4.36
N THR A 214 5.50 -13.17 -5.59
CA THR A 214 4.19 -13.49 -6.14
C THR A 214 4.35 -14.53 -7.25
N PHE A 215 3.57 -15.57 -7.19
CA PHE A 215 3.34 -16.51 -8.28
C PHE A 215 1.92 -16.32 -8.79
N GLY A 216 1.76 -16.23 -10.09
CA GLY A 216 0.46 -15.99 -10.68
C GLY A 216 0.25 -16.71 -11.99
N ARG A 217 -1.01 -16.68 -12.43
CA ARG A 217 -1.43 -17.14 -13.76
C ARG A 217 -2.46 -16.20 -14.31
N LEU A 218 -2.21 -15.66 -15.50
CA LEU A 218 -3.16 -14.88 -16.29
C LEU A 218 -3.74 -15.74 -17.39
N SER A 219 -5.04 -15.61 -17.64
CA SER A 219 -5.75 -16.30 -18.71
C SER A 219 -6.70 -15.33 -19.41
N PHE A 220 -6.60 -15.25 -20.73
CA PHE A 220 -7.62 -14.61 -21.56
C PHE A 220 -8.77 -15.59 -21.82
N ASN A 221 -10.00 -15.10 -21.86
CA ASN A 221 -11.17 -15.97 -21.99
C ASN A 221 -11.43 -16.32 -23.45
N ASP A 222 -11.13 -15.40 -24.38
CA ASP A 222 -11.32 -15.61 -25.80
C ASP A 222 -10.06 -16.13 -26.50
N LYS A 223 -10.22 -16.86 -27.61
CA LYS A 223 -9.10 -17.43 -28.37
C LYS A 223 -8.38 -16.36 -29.18
N ASP A 224 -9.10 -15.43 -29.76
CA ASP A 224 -8.53 -14.37 -30.59
C ASP A 224 -7.72 -13.41 -29.72
N ASP A 225 -8.18 -13.11 -28.49
CA ASP A 225 -7.43 -12.34 -27.52
C ASP A 225 -6.13 -13.05 -27.12
N LYS A 226 -6.16 -14.38 -26.92
CA LYS A 226 -4.96 -15.17 -26.64
C LYS A 226 -3.93 -15.13 -27.78
N GLU A 227 -4.40 -15.23 -29.01
CA GLU A 227 -3.52 -15.16 -30.18
C GLU A 227 -2.93 -13.77 -30.36
N SER A 228 -3.71 -12.73 -30.11
CA SER A 228 -3.27 -11.34 -30.14
C SER A 228 -2.19 -11.07 -29.08
N ASP A 229 -2.45 -11.46 -27.82
CA ASP A 229 -1.47 -11.35 -26.74
C ASP A 229 -0.17 -12.10 -27.06
N LYS A 230 -0.26 -13.31 -27.60
CA LYS A 230 0.90 -14.10 -27.99
C LYS A 230 1.78 -13.45 -29.06
N LYS A 231 1.18 -12.70 -29.98
CA LYS A 231 1.89 -11.93 -31.02
C LYS A 231 2.43 -10.61 -30.49
N GLY A 232 1.85 -10.08 -29.41
CA GLY A 232 2.22 -8.83 -28.75
C GLY A 232 3.05 -9.06 -27.49
N ALA A 233 2.52 -8.64 -26.36
CA ALA A 233 3.21 -8.66 -25.05
C ALA A 233 3.44 -10.07 -24.49
N ASN A 234 2.66 -11.06 -24.91
CA ASN A 234 2.73 -12.45 -24.47
C ASN A 234 2.65 -12.61 -22.94
N THR A 235 1.65 -11.95 -22.36
CA THR A 235 1.45 -11.89 -20.90
C THR A 235 0.73 -13.11 -20.35
N GLN A 236 -0.03 -13.83 -21.20
CA GLN A 236 -0.77 -15.03 -20.80
C GLN A 236 0.13 -16.11 -20.20
N GLY A 237 -0.42 -16.85 -19.25
CA GLY A 237 0.22 -18.02 -18.63
C GLY A 237 0.75 -17.72 -17.25
N GLN A 238 1.68 -18.56 -16.79
CA GLN A 238 2.30 -18.42 -15.47
C GLN A 238 3.31 -17.28 -15.47
N PHE A 239 3.37 -16.59 -14.34
CA PHE A 239 4.34 -15.54 -14.07
C PHE A 239 4.77 -15.57 -12.61
N SER A 240 5.89 -14.93 -12.34
CA SER A 240 6.31 -14.65 -10.97
C SER A 240 7.07 -13.32 -10.90
N LYS A 241 6.96 -12.64 -9.76
CA LYS A 241 7.66 -11.39 -9.51
C LYS A 241 8.10 -11.26 -8.06
N ILE A 242 9.13 -10.47 -7.84
CA ILE A 242 9.62 -10.09 -6.52
C ILE A 242 9.36 -8.59 -6.36
N ASN A 243 8.85 -8.21 -5.19
CA ASN A 243 8.75 -6.83 -4.75
C ASN A 243 9.63 -6.62 -3.50
N ILE A 244 10.33 -5.50 -3.45
CA ILE A 244 11.15 -5.08 -2.31
C ILE A 244 10.75 -3.65 -1.98
N GLU A 245 10.50 -3.39 -0.69
CA GLU A 245 10.20 -2.08 -0.15
C GLU A 245 11.17 -1.79 0.99
N LEU A 246 11.83 -0.64 0.96
CA LEU A 246 12.72 -0.19 2.01
C LEU A 246 12.35 1.24 2.39
N GLY A 247 12.26 1.50 3.69
CA GLY A 247 12.03 2.83 4.24
C GLY A 247 13.02 3.12 5.35
N LYS A 248 13.52 4.35 5.39
CA LYS A 248 14.40 4.82 6.46
C LYS A 248 14.09 6.26 6.82
N ASP A 249 13.64 6.46 8.04
CA ASP A 249 13.45 7.78 8.63
C ASP A 249 14.52 8.01 9.69
N ILE A 250 15.11 9.21 9.73
CA ILE A 250 16.13 9.61 10.71
C ILE A 250 15.82 11.03 11.18
N ASP A 251 15.69 11.22 12.50
CA ASP A 251 15.60 12.54 13.08
C ASP A 251 17.03 13.11 13.15
N ILE A 252 17.42 13.98 12.20
CA ILE A 252 18.73 14.62 12.17
C ILE A 252 18.85 15.61 13.33
N PHE A 253 17.83 16.43 13.52
CA PHE A 253 17.60 17.32 14.64
C PHE A 253 16.19 17.15 15.16
N ASP A 254 15.87 17.71 16.31
CA ASP A 254 14.53 17.62 16.91
C ASP A 254 13.43 18.18 15.98
N SER A 255 13.80 19.13 15.11
CA SER A 255 12.90 19.74 14.11
C SER A 255 13.12 19.26 12.69
N LEU A 256 14.16 18.48 12.39
CA LEU A 256 14.51 18.06 11.01
C LEU A 256 14.57 16.54 10.91
N LYS A 257 13.69 15.99 10.10
CA LYS A 257 13.64 14.58 9.73
C LYS A 257 14.11 14.37 8.29
N TRP A 258 14.91 13.34 8.08
CA TRP A 258 15.23 12.83 6.74
C TRP A 258 14.49 11.51 6.51
N SER A 259 13.66 11.49 5.50
CA SER A 259 12.83 10.34 5.13
C SER A 259 13.23 9.81 3.76
N ASN A 260 13.37 8.50 3.65
CA ASN A 260 13.75 7.80 2.43
C ASN A 260 12.83 6.63 2.21
N SER A 261 12.45 6.39 0.96
CA SER A 261 11.76 5.16 0.55
C SER A 261 12.28 4.67 -0.79
N LEU A 262 12.37 3.36 -0.92
CA LEU A 262 12.74 2.66 -2.14
C LEU A 262 11.74 1.54 -2.37
N GLN A 263 11.12 1.52 -3.54
CA GLN A 263 10.29 0.43 -4.03
C GLN A 263 10.96 -0.18 -5.26
N MET A 264 10.99 -1.49 -5.33
CA MET A 264 11.55 -2.22 -6.47
C MET A 264 10.63 -3.37 -6.85
N GLN A 265 10.49 -3.61 -8.14
CA GLN A 265 9.80 -4.77 -8.68
C GLN A 265 10.64 -5.42 -9.78
N TYR A 266 10.67 -6.74 -9.79
CA TYR A 266 11.35 -7.52 -10.81
C TYR A 266 10.52 -8.75 -11.20
N ALA A 267 10.16 -8.85 -12.48
CA ALA A 267 9.49 -10.01 -13.07
C ALA A 267 10.52 -11.12 -13.35
N LEU A 268 10.27 -12.30 -12.82
CA LEU A 268 11.16 -13.45 -12.98
C LEU A 268 10.95 -14.14 -14.34
N GLY A 269 11.98 -14.82 -14.83
CA GLY A 269 11.89 -15.63 -16.04
C GLY A 269 11.82 -14.84 -17.34
N ASN A 270 12.24 -13.57 -17.36
CA ASN A 270 12.21 -12.70 -18.54
C ASN A 270 10.85 -12.72 -19.25
N LYS A 271 9.77 -12.50 -18.49
CA LYS A 271 8.40 -12.54 -18.95
C LYS A 271 7.73 -11.18 -18.76
N ASN A 272 7.08 -10.67 -19.80
CA ASN A 272 6.22 -9.49 -19.65
C ASN A 272 4.98 -9.84 -18.82
N LEU A 273 4.58 -8.95 -17.95
CA LEU A 273 3.38 -9.08 -17.14
C LEU A 273 2.22 -8.28 -17.75
N ASP A 274 1.03 -8.56 -17.28
CA ASP A 274 -0.14 -7.74 -17.58
C ASP A 274 -0.06 -6.42 -16.79
N GLY A 275 -0.53 -5.33 -17.36
CA GLY A 275 -0.47 -4.00 -16.72
C GLY A 275 -1.06 -3.94 -15.32
N SER A 276 -1.98 -4.87 -14.96
CA SER A 276 -2.47 -5.02 -13.58
C SER A 276 -1.41 -5.48 -12.57
N GLN A 277 -0.24 -5.89 -13.05
CA GLN A 277 0.90 -6.36 -12.24
C GLN A 277 2.11 -5.43 -12.31
N ASP A 278 2.01 -4.32 -13.02
CA ASP A 278 3.11 -3.38 -13.24
C ASP A 278 3.39 -2.48 -12.03
N LEU A 279 4.61 -1.97 -11.99
CA LEU A 279 5.02 -0.87 -11.13
C LEU A 279 4.73 0.45 -11.86
N SER A 280 3.89 1.31 -11.27
CA SER A 280 3.57 2.63 -11.80
C SER A 280 4.50 3.70 -11.23
N LEU A 281 5.04 4.58 -12.06
CA LEU A 281 6.02 5.60 -11.67
C LEU A 281 5.40 6.90 -11.18
N GLY A 282 4.26 7.31 -11.70
CA GLY A 282 3.66 8.61 -11.38
C GLY A 282 2.88 8.64 -10.07
N GLY A 283 2.41 9.81 -9.68
CA GLY A 283 1.55 10.03 -8.54
C GLY A 283 2.27 10.28 -7.21
N ILE A 284 1.50 10.43 -6.15
CA ILE A 284 1.99 10.82 -4.80
C ILE A 284 2.96 9.81 -4.17
N ASN A 285 2.84 8.54 -4.53
CA ASN A 285 3.72 7.46 -4.05
C ASN A 285 4.84 7.12 -5.04
N GLY A 286 4.91 7.82 -6.16
CA GLY A 286 5.90 7.68 -7.20
C GLY A 286 6.75 8.94 -7.35
N VAL A 287 6.91 9.42 -8.57
CA VAL A 287 7.56 10.68 -8.93
C VAL A 287 6.48 11.76 -8.97
N ARG A 288 6.42 12.62 -7.95
CA ARG A 288 5.26 13.48 -7.59
C ARG A 288 4.88 14.52 -8.63
N PHE A 289 5.82 14.93 -9.49
CA PHE A 289 5.53 15.88 -10.58
C PHE A 289 4.57 15.27 -11.62
N TYR A 290 4.67 13.96 -11.85
CA TYR A 290 3.89 13.28 -12.87
C TYR A 290 2.56 12.75 -12.32
N GLN A 291 1.55 12.70 -13.16
CA GLN A 291 0.22 12.18 -12.80
C GLN A 291 0.27 10.68 -12.50
N ASP A 292 -0.72 10.19 -11.77
CA ASP A 292 -0.89 8.75 -11.53
C ASP A 292 -1.08 7.99 -12.86
N GLY A 293 -0.35 6.89 -13.05
CA GLY A 293 -0.37 6.12 -14.28
C GLY A 293 0.41 6.74 -15.47
N GLU A 294 1.31 7.71 -15.25
CA GLU A 294 2.14 8.32 -16.30
C GLU A 294 2.95 7.30 -17.08
N GLU A 295 3.57 6.35 -16.38
CA GLU A 295 4.30 5.23 -16.97
C GLU A 295 4.26 4.03 -16.03
N SER A 296 4.27 2.82 -16.60
CA SER A 296 4.32 1.58 -15.84
C SER A 296 5.00 0.46 -16.61
N ALA A 297 5.67 -0.44 -15.92
CA ALA A 297 6.15 -1.71 -16.48
C ALA A 297 6.39 -2.73 -15.36
N GLU A 298 6.61 -3.97 -15.75
CA GLU A 298 6.80 -5.07 -14.81
C GLU A 298 8.12 -5.04 -14.02
N ASN A 299 9.13 -4.29 -14.50
CA ASN A 299 10.41 -4.14 -13.81
C ASN A 299 10.69 -2.67 -13.53
N GLY A 300 11.26 -2.38 -12.38
CA GLY A 300 11.68 -1.02 -12.08
C GLY A 300 11.94 -0.74 -10.62
N TYR A 301 12.18 0.54 -10.33
CA TYR A 301 12.33 1.07 -8.99
C TYR A 301 11.80 2.50 -8.89
N ILE A 302 11.42 2.88 -7.69
CA ILE A 302 11.08 4.25 -7.30
C ILE A 302 11.86 4.56 -6.03
N TYR A 303 12.59 5.67 -6.02
CA TYR A 303 13.27 6.17 -4.84
C TYR A 303 12.82 7.61 -4.55
N ASN A 304 12.37 7.81 -3.32
CA ASN A 304 11.95 9.12 -2.81
C ASN A 304 12.83 9.48 -1.62
N THR A 305 13.30 10.72 -1.57
CA THR A 305 14.00 11.28 -0.41
C THR A 305 13.44 12.65 -0.08
N GLU A 306 13.19 12.90 1.22
CA GLU A 306 12.54 14.12 1.68
C GLU A 306 13.14 14.58 3.00
N PHE A 307 13.57 15.85 3.06
CA PHE A 307 13.94 16.54 4.29
C PHE A 307 12.72 17.31 4.79
N ILE A 308 12.24 16.97 5.99
CA ILE A 308 11.03 17.54 6.58
C ILE A 308 11.42 18.36 7.80
N TYR A 309 11.17 19.66 7.76
CA TYR A 309 11.41 20.58 8.85
C TYR A 309 10.09 20.92 9.56
N THR A 310 10.03 20.64 10.85
CA THR A 310 8.88 20.98 11.71
C THR A 310 9.02 22.41 12.20
N LEU A 311 8.05 23.24 11.86
CA LEU A 311 7.96 24.64 12.30
C LEU A 311 7.41 24.71 13.74
N PRO A 312 7.63 25.82 14.46
CA PRO A 312 7.00 26.03 15.74
C PRO A 312 5.47 25.93 15.66
N ILE A 313 4.84 25.29 16.65
CA ILE A 313 3.39 25.18 16.75
C ILE A 313 2.80 26.59 17.02
N ILE A 314 1.90 27.04 16.18
CA ILE A 314 1.22 28.32 16.31
C ILE A 314 -0.30 28.06 16.45
N ALA A 315 -0.91 28.51 17.52
CA ALA A 315 -2.34 28.33 17.80
C ALA A 315 -2.84 26.86 17.72
N GLY A 316 -1.98 25.90 18.09
CA GLY A 316 -2.29 24.48 18.04
C GLY A 316 -2.22 23.86 16.65
N ILE A 317 -1.72 24.59 15.67
CA ILE A 317 -1.50 24.12 14.30
C ILE A 317 -0.07 23.57 14.18
N ASP A 318 0.05 22.31 13.81
CA ASP A 318 1.33 21.68 13.45
C ASP A 318 1.63 21.93 11.97
N ASN A 319 2.78 22.55 11.71
CA ASN A 319 3.19 22.97 10.38
C ASN A 319 4.55 22.36 10.04
N LYS A 320 4.67 21.81 8.82
CA LYS A 320 5.93 21.26 8.32
C LYS A 320 6.17 21.74 6.90
N ILE A 321 7.42 22.08 6.63
CA ILE A 321 7.89 22.32 5.26
C ILE A 321 8.84 21.20 4.87
N SER A 322 8.92 20.89 3.60
CA SER A 322 9.84 19.86 3.13
C SER A 322 10.49 20.22 1.80
N LEU A 323 11.65 19.63 1.58
CA LEU A 323 12.37 19.59 0.32
C LEU A 323 12.51 18.13 -0.08
N PHE A 324 12.15 17.80 -1.32
CA PHE A 324 12.20 16.41 -1.79
C PHE A 324 12.83 16.27 -3.17
N TYR A 325 13.29 15.05 -3.42
CA TYR A 325 13.74 14.57 -4.72
C TYR A 325 13.17 13.17 -4.94
N ASP A 326 12.57 12.95 -6.11
CA ASP A 326 12.02 11.68 -6.51
C ASP A 326 12.65 11.21 -7.82
N ILE A 327 12.92 9.91 -7.92
CA ILE A 327 13.37 9.27 -9.16
C ILE A 327 12.73 7.90 -9.27
N GLY A 328 12.26 7.57 -10.47
CA GLY A 328 11.75 6.26 -10.79
C GLY A 328 12.14 5.83 -12.19
N ARG A 329 12.36 4.56 -12.36
CA ARG A 329 12.63 3.95 -13.66
C ARG A 329 11.89 2.64 -13.82
N VAL A 330 11.24 2.46 -14.97
CA VAL A 330 10.61 1.19 -15.35
C VAL A 330 11.11 0.72 -16.71
N TYR A 331 11.05 -0.60 -16.91
CA TYR A 331 11.42 -1.23 -18.18
C TYR A 331 10.74 -2.58 -18.36
N MET A 332 10.50 -2.97 -19.61
CA MET A 332 9.92 -4.26 -19.96
C MET A 332 10.98 -5.37 -19.97
N SER A 333 10.60 -6.58 -19.60
CA SER A 333 11.43 -7.79 -19.69
C SER A 333 11.78 -8.10 -21.14
N LYS A 334 10.77 -8.04 -22.02
CA LYS A 334 10.93 -8.19 -23.48
C LYS A 334 10.37 -6.95 -24.16
N ASN A 335 11.21 -6.32 -24.97
CA ASN A 335 10.78 -5.15 -25.73
C ASN A 335 9.79 -5.56 -26.82
N ILE A 336 8.62 -4.96 -26.77
CA ILE A 336 7.58 -5.02 -27.80
C ILE A 336 7.38 -3.66 -28.47
N THR A 337 7.98 -2.61 -27.91
CA THR A 337 7.98 -1.23 -28.40
C THR A 337 9.42 -0.76 -28.65
N GLN A 338 9.60 0.39 -29.31
CA GLN A 338 10.91 0.99 -29.52
C GLN A 338 11.52 1.55 -28.21
N GLU A 339 10.71 1.92 -27.25
CA GLU A 339 11.16 2.42 -25.95
C GLU A 339 11.42 1.29 -24.98
N LYS A 340 12.70 1.16 -24.59
CA LYS A 340 13.15 0.07 -23.70
C LYS A 340 12.94 0.36 -22.23
N SER A 341 12.97 1.61 -21.83
CA SER A 341 12.82 2.05 -20.42
C SER A 341 12.51 3.52 -20.37
N ARG A 342 11.79 3.94 -19.33
CA ARG A 342 11.53 5.34 -19.05
C ARG A 342 11.99 5.69 -17.64
N THR A 343 12.61 6.86 -17.47
CA THR A 343 13.11 7.37 -16.18
C THR A 343 12.50 8.72 -15.93
N LEU A 344 11.73 8.83 -14.84
CA LEU A 344 11.11 10.08 -14.39
C LEU A 344 11.87 10.62 -13.18
N GLN A 345 12.02 11.95 -13.09
CA GLN A 345 12.71 12.62 -11.98
C GLN A 345 12.05 13.95 -11.68
N ASP A 346 12.02 14.30 -10.42
CA ASP A 346 11.60 15.64 -10.00
C ASP A 346 12.31 16.10 -8.71
N VAL A 347 12.18 17.37 -8.44
CA VAL A 347 12.55 18.02 -7.18
C VAL A 347 11.43 18.97 -6.79
N GLY A 348 11.18 19.13 -5.51
CA GLY A 348 10.12 20.02 -5.10
C GLY A 348 10.11 20.36 -3.62
N VAL A 349 9.13 21.17 -3.27
CA VAL A 349 8.88 21.61 -1.90
C VAL A 349 7.49 21.18 -1.47
N GLY A 350 7.36 20.79 -0.21
CA GLY A 350 6.10 20.41 0.40
C GLY A 350 5.74 21.33 1.57
N TYR A 351 4.44 21.51 1.77
CA TYR A 351 3.88 22.11 2.97
C TYR A 351 2.80 21.21 3.52
N LYS A 352 2.95 20.81 4.78
CA LYS A 352 2.01 19.91 5.48
C LYS A 352 1.50 20.65 6.71
N VAL A 353 0.20 20.64 6.90
CA VAL A 353 -0.45 21.28 8.03
C VAL A 353 -1.46 20.33 8.65
N SER A 354 -1.53 20.29 9.98
CA SER A 354 -2.56 19.57 10.70
C SER A 354 -3.08 20.35 11.89
N TYR A 355 -4.38 20.26 12.11
CA TYR A 355 -5.08 20.87 13.24
C TYR A 355 -6.21 19.94 13.69
N ARG A 356 -6.10 19.40 14.89
CA ARG A 356 -7.05 18.40 15.41
C ARG A 356 -7.20 17.21 14.44
N ASN A 357 -8.40 17.05 13.86
CA ASN A 357 -8.75 15.98 12.91
C ASN A 357 -8.59 16.40 11.44
N PHE A 358 -8.12 17.61 11.17
CA PHE A 358 -7.93 18.12 9.82
C PHE A 358 -6.47 18.11 9.44
N PHE A 359 -6.19 17.75 8.20
CA PHE A 359 -4.86 17.86 7.62
C PHE A 359 -4.94 18.32 6.17
N ALA A 360 -3.89 19.00 5.71
CA ALA A 360 -3.70 19.33 4.31
C ALA A 360 -2.23 19.20 3.95
N ASN A 361 -1.97 18.64 2.78
CA ASN A 361 -0.62 18.51 2.21
C ASN A 361 -0.63 19.16 0.83
N SER A 362 0.37 20.00 0.56
CA SER A 362 0.56 20.64 -0.73
C SER A 362 1.99 20.44 -1.20
N TYR A 363 2.18 20.16 -2.47
CA TYR A 363 3.49 19.96 -3.07
C TYR A 363 3.60 20.77 -4.35
N LEU A 364 4.76 21.42 -4.53
CA LEU A 364 5.17 22.03 -5.77
C LEU A 364 6.39 21.27 -6.26
N ALA A 365 6.23 20.56 -7.36
CA ALA A 365 7.28 19.76 -7.97
C ALA A 365 7.69 20.36 -9.31
N TYR A 366 8.95 20.18 -9.67
CA TYR A 366 9.54 20.58 -10.93
C TYR A 366 10.29 19.42 -11.56
N ASN A 367 9.96 19.11 -12.81
CA ASN A 367 10.65 18.09 -13.58
C ASN A 367 12.10 18.50 -13.87
N ILE A 368 13.05 17.66 -13.55
CA ILE A 368 14.48 17.85 -13.83
C ILE A 368 15.02 16.87 -14.87
N GLY A 369 14.20 15.99 -15.39
CA GLY A 369 14.53 15.06 -16.48
C GLY A 369 14.22 15.65 -17.87
N ASN A 370 14.62 14.92 -18.90
CA ASN A 370 14.31 15.26 -20.30
C ASN A 370 13.03 14.58 -20.81
N GLU A 371 12.31 13.89 -19.94
CA GLU A 371 11.11 13.17 -20.32
C GLU A 371 9.92 14.12 -20.41
N VAL A 372 9.22 14.05 -21.52
CA VAL A 372 7.98 14.81 -21.77
C VAL A 372 6.86 14.22 -20.93
N THR A 373 6.01 15.06 -20.38
CA THR A 373 4.82 14.61 -19.66
C THR A 373 3.71 14.27 -20.65
N SER A 374 2.83 13.34 -20.29
CA SER A 374 1.60 13.10 -21.05
C SER A 374 0.59 14.26 -20.95
N GLN A 375 0.95 15.31 -20.20
CA GLN A 375 0.13 16.52 -20.00
C GLN A 375 0.42 17.63 -21.02
N ASP A 376 1.49 17.51 -21.83
CA ASP A 376 1.90 18.50 -22.84
C ASP A 376 1.22 18.30 -24.19
#